data_0f4ee70d698fa3463475df52910baaaa
#
_entry.id   0f4ee70d698fa3463475df52910baaaa
#
_cell.length_a   1.000
_cell.length_b   1.000
_cell.length_c   1.000
_cell.angle_alpha   90.00
_cell.angle_beta   90.00
_cell.angle_gamma   90.00
#
_symmetry.space_group_name_H-M   'P 1'
#
loop_
_entity.id
_entity.type
_entity.pdbx_description
1 polymer ?
#
loop_
_entity_poly.entity_id
_entity_poly.type
_entity_poly.pdbx_seq_one_letter_code
_entity_poly.pdbx_strand_id
1 'polypeptide(L)'
;MGNTQLRKYEEYAYVLDCTSRAKSTTVRGRTGVIVVALGEERLTLLEILGIENSTFDVGERIYIGKEGRTKVQSVLGKMDYVKISDSAKDEIPTVVESIVTKNEAKFVDYINNAQPLTPRIHALELIPGIGKTYLNVIIKEREKVPFESFVDIEKRAGLKEPIKHVSQRIIEEISGETRMNLFVKR
;
A
#
# COMPACT_ATOMS: atom_id res chain seq x y z
N MET A 1 25.17 4.15 3.97
CA MET A 1 24.71 2.97 3.21
C MET A 1 23.71 2.22 4.06
N GLY A 2 22.44 2.59 3.97
CA GLY A 2 21.36 1.97 4.73
C GLY A 2 20.97 0.64 4.10
N ASN A 3 21.26 -0.43 4.79
CA ASN A 3 20.87 -1.78 4.44
C ASN A 3 19.34 -1.87 4.58
N THR A 4 18.59 -1.59 3.51
CA THR A 4 17.15 -1.81 3.46
C THR A 4 16.92 -3.32 3.36
N GLN A 5 17.11 -4.03 4.49
CA GLN A 5 16.58 -5.37 4.61
C GLN A 5 15.08 -5.28 4.33
N LEU A 6 14.64 -5.89 3.25
CA LEU A 6 13.23 -6.08 2.94
C LEU A 6 12.55 -6.69 4.17
N ARG A 7 11.85 -5.86 4.94
CA ARG A 7 11.14 -6.31 6.13
C ARG A 7 10.16 -7.40 5.72
N LYS A 8 10.30 -8.56 6.32
CA LYS A 8 9.49 -9.74 6.01
C LYS A 8 8.04 -9.62 6.49
N TYR A 9 7.78 -8.67 7.39
CA TYR A 9 6.49 -8.46 8.05
C TYR A 9 6.13 -6.99 8.07
N GLU A 10 4.83 -6.70 8.11
CA GLU A 10 4.30 -5.37 8.36
C GLU A 10 4.56 -4.95 9.81
N GLU A 11 4.99 -3.72 10.04
CA GLU A 11 5.05 -3.11 11.38
C GLU A 11 3.86 -2.21 11.66
N TYR A 12 3.34 -1.58 10.64
CA TYR A 12 2.19 -0.68 10.70
C TYR A 12 1.15 -1.07 9.67
N ALA A 13 -0.10 -0.80 10.00
CA ALA A 13 -1.22 -0.96 9.07
C ALA A 13 -2.22 0.17 9.29
N TYR A 14 -3.03 0.41 8.26
CA TYR A 14 -4.11 1.40 8.28
C TYR A 14 -5.44 0.69 8.34
N VAL A 15 -6.27 1.08 9.29
CA VAL A 15 -7.61 0.53 9.49
C VAL A 15 -8.51 0.86 8.30
N LEU A 16 -9.11 -0.17 7.69
CA LEU A 16 -10.09 -0.04 6.63
C LEU A 16 -11.52 -0.20 7.15
N ASP A 17 -11.71 -1.14 8.07
CA ASP A 17 -13.01 -1.43 8.68
C ASP A 17 -12.82 -2.11 10.03
N CYS A 18 -13.82 -1.96 10.88
CA CYS A 18 -13.85 -2.60 12.19
C CYS A 18 -15.25 -3.18 12.43
N THR A 19 -15.32 -4.49 12.59
CA THR A 19 -16.61 -5.21 12.65
C THR A 19 -17.33 -5.10 13.98
N SER A 20 -16.87 -4.25 14.90
CA SER A 20 -17.64 -4.14 16.12
C SER A 20 -17.77 -2.74 16.67
N ARG A 21 -18.86 -2.16 16.37
CA ARG A 21 -19.43 -1.22 17.32
C ARG A 21 -20.15 -1.92 18.51
N ALA A 22 -20.18 -3.26 18.59
CA ALA A 22 -21.02 -3.90 19.60
C ALA A 22 -20.69 -5.32 20.05
N LYS A 23 -19.79 -6.10 19.44
CA LYS A 23 -19.58 -7.49 19.88
C LYS A 23 -18.12 -7.91 19.77
N SER A 24 -17.52 -8.22 20.92
CA SER A 24 -16.28 -8.99 20.99
C SER A 24 -16.48 -10.34 20.30
N THR A 25 -15.58 -10.65 19.38
CA THR A 25 -15.57 -11.94 18.69
C THR A 25 -14.49 -12.82 19.28
N THR A 26 -14.81 -14.06 19.59
CA THR A 26 -13.81 -15.02 20.08
C THR A 26 -13.17 -15.73 18.89
N VAL A 27 -11.87 -15.53 18.71
CA VAL A 27 -11.06 -16.20 17.69
C VAL A 27 -9.95 -16.99 18.35
N ARG A 28 -9.91 -18.30 18.11
CA ARG A 28 -8.93 -19.22 18.70
C ARG A 28 -8.83 -19.10 20.24
N GLY A 29 -9.96 -18.94 20.92
CA GLY A 29 -10.05 -18.80 22.38
C GLY A 29 -9.67 -17.42 22.92
N ARG A 30 -9.50 -16.43 22.05
CA ARG A 30 -9.23 -15.04 22.44
C ARG A 30 -10.38 -14.15 22.03
N THR A 31 -10.79 -13.28 22.93
CA THR A 31 -11.86 -12.29 22.68
C THR A 31 -11.25 -10.95 22.30
N GLY A 32 -11.84 -10.27 21.35
CA GLY A 32 -11.36 -8.97 20.89
C GLY A 32 -12.19 -8.41 19.73
N VAL A 33 -11.71 -7.34 19.17
CA VAL A 33 -12.32 -6.63 18.04
C VAL A 33 -11.67 -7.08 16.74
N ILE A 34 -12.47 -7.46 15.75
CA ILE A 34 -11.94 -7.79 14.42
C ILE A 34 -11.76 -6.52 13.60
N VAL A 35 -10.57 -6.31 13.11
CA VAL A 35 -10.17 -5.15 12.29
C VAL A 35 -9.64 -5.64 10.96
N VAL A 36 -10.11 -5.04 9.88
CA VAL A 36 -9.54 -5.19 8.54
C VAL A 36 -8.62 -4.00 8.29
N ALA A 37 -7.39 -4.27 7.89
CA ALA A 37 -6.39 -3.23 7.69
C ALA A 37 -5.51 -3.48 6.46
N LEU A 38 -4.90 -2.41 5.95
CA LEU A 38 -3.91 -2.46 4.88
C LEU A 38 -2.52 -2.20 5.46
N GLY A 39 -1.60 -3.13 5.25
CA GLY A 39 -0.21 -2.98 5.67
C GLY A 39 0.50 -1.84 4.93
N GLU A 40 1.34 -1.11 5.64
CA GLU A 40 2.04 0.07 5.11
C GLU A 40 3.20 -0.28 4.18
N GLU A 41 3.96 -1.34 4.50
CA GLU A 41 5.19 -1.69 3.79
C GLU A 41 4.97 -2.58 2.57
N ARG A 42 4.13 -3.59 2.73
CA ARG A 42 3.88 -4.63 1.74
C ARG A 42 2.55 -4.45 1.01
N LEU A 43 1.72 -3.52 1.48
CA LEU A 43 0.38 -3.24 0.94
C LEU A 43 -0.51 -4.49 0.95
N THR A 44 -0.40 -5.28 2.01
CA THR A 44 -1.13 -6.54 2.19
C THR A 44 -2.40 -6.30 2.99
N LEU A 45 -3.53 -6.84 2.54
CA LEU A 45 -4.77 -6.86 3.33
C LEU A 45 -4.62 -7.85 4.48
N LEU A 46 -4.94 -7.40 5.69
CA LEU A 46 -4.76 -8.14 6.93
C LEU A 46 -6.03 -8.16 7.77
N GLU A 47 -6.27 -9.31 8.39
CA GLU A 47 -7.22 -9.44 9.48
C GLU A 47 -6.47 -9.39 10.81
N ILE A 48 -6.96 -8.56 11.71
CA ILE A 48 -6.29 -8.23 12.97
C ILE A 48 -7.29 -8.41 14.11
N LEU A 49 -6.83 -9.01 15.20
CA LEU A 49 -7.55 -9.06 16.47
C LEU A 49 -7.07 -7.92 17.35
N GLY A 50 -7.91 -6.92 17.55
CA GLY A 50 -7.71 -5.84 18.52
C GLY A 50 -8.00 -6.28 19.95
N ILE A 51 -7.45 -5.55 20.91
CA ILE A 51 -7.75 -5.77 22.32
C ILE A 51 -9.22 -5.46 22.58
N GLU A 52 -9.86 -6.25 23.45
CA GLU A 52 -11.26 -6.07 23.83
C GLU A 52 -11.49 -4.64 24.36
N ASN A 53 -12.61 -4.04 23.96
CA ASN A 53 -12.97 -2.65 24.27
C ASN A 53 -12.06 -1.57 23.67
N SER A 54 -11.10 -1.92 22.82
CA SER A 54 -10.37 -0.92 22.04
C SER A 54 -11.23 -0.36 20.91
N THR A 55 -11.05 0.92 20.63
CA THR A 55 -11.68 1.60 19.50
C THR A 55 -10.68 1.76 18.37
N PHE A 56 -11.14 1.59 17.13
CA PHE A 56 -10.36 1.75 15.92
C PHE A 56 -11.11 2.66 14.96
N ASP A 57 -10.47 3.76 14.58
CA ASP A 57 -11.03 4.68 13.60
C ASP A 57 -10.58 4.27 12.19
N VAL A 58 -11.46 4.40 11.21
CA VAL A 58 -11.12 4.17 9.81
C VAL A 58 -10.03 5.15 9.38
N GLY A 59 -9.00 4.64 8.72
CA GLY A 59 -7.82 5.41 8.35
C GLY A 59 -6.78 5.56 9.46
N GLU A 60 -7.04 5.08 10.67
CA GLU A 60 -6.06 5.09 11.77
C GLU A 60 -4.85 4.22 11.43
N ARG A 61 -3.65 4.76 11.65
CA ARG A 61 -2.39 4.01 11.55
C ARG A 61 -2.11 3.30 12.85
N ILE A 62 -2.10 1.99 12.84
CA ILE A 62 -1.90 1.15 14.02
C ILE A 62 -0.59 0.37 13.94
N TYR A 63 0.06 0.19 15.10
CA TYR A 63 1.25 -0.64 15.21
C TYR A 63 0.87 -2.12 15.36
N ILE A 64 1.39 -2.96 14.48
CA ILE A 64 1.11 -4.41 14.44
C ILE A 64 2.37 -5.28 14.57
N GLY A 65 3.52 -4.66 14.78
CA GLY A 65 4.79 -5.35 15.00
C GLY A 65 4.72 -6.33 16.19
N LYS A 66 5.76 -7.13 16.38
CA LYS A 66 5.74 -8.21 17.39
C LYS A 66 5.78 -7.71 18.82
N GLU A 67 6.46 -6.60 19.08
CA GLU A 67 6.70 -6.09 20.44
C GLU A 67 6.11 -4.69 20.60
N GLY A 68 5.60 -4.37 21.79
CA GLY A 68 5.09 -3.03 22.12
C GLY A 68 3.71 -2.69 21.55
N ARG A 69 2.89 -3.70 21.24
CA ARG A 69 1.51 -3.48 20.81
C ARG A 69 0.66 -2.87 21.93
N THR A 70 -0.11 -1.86 21.62
CA THR A 70 -0.99 -1.17 22.57
C THR A 70 -2.46 -1.43 22.36
N LYS A 71 -2.91 -1.57 21.10
CA LYS A 71 -4.31 -1.80 20.72
C LYS A 71 -4.53 -3.15 20.03
N VAL A 72 -3.47 -3.78 19.54
CA VAL A 72 -3.54 -5.01 18.75
C VAL A 72 -3.12 -6.20 19.62
N GLN A 73 -3.96 -7.23 19.65
CA GLN A 73 -3.68 -8.48 20.33
C GLN A 73 -2.87 -9.43 19.43
N SER A 74 -3.34 -9.63 18.19
CA SER A 74 -2.64 -10.48 17.21
C SER A 74 -3.02 -10.12 15.77
N VAL A 75 -2.11 -10.43 14.84
CA VAL A 75 -2.41 -10.45 13.41
C VAL A 75 -2.87 -11.85 13.06
N LEU A 76 -4.11 -11.98 12.59
CA LEU A 76 -4.73 -13.28 12.30
C LEU A 76 -4.25 -13.86 10.97
N GLY A 77 -4.00 -13.01 9.99
CA GLY A 77 -3.49 -13.44 8.69
C GLY A 77 -3.80 -12.46 7.55
N LYS A 78 -3.47 -12.89 6.36
CA LYS A 78 -3.79 -12.16 5.12
C LYS A 78 -5.24 -12.40 4.74
N MET A 79 -5.86 -11.39 4.12
CA MET A 79 -7.20 -11.46 3.57
C MET A 79 -7.20 -11.31 2.06
N ASP A 80 -8.15 -11.97 1.42
CA ASP A 80 -8.44 -11.76 0.01
C ASP A 80 -9.38 -10.57 -0.16
N TYR A 81 -9.16 -9.77 -1.20
CA TYR A 81 -9.99 -8.60 -1.50
C TYR A 81 -11.49 -8.92 -1.61
N VAL A 82 -11.84 -10.07 -2.17
CA VAL A 82 -13.25 -10.49 -2.32
C VAL A 82 -13.95 -10.76 -1.00
N LYS A 83 -13.20 -10.98 0.07
CA LYS A 83 -13.74 -11.34 1.41
C LYS A 83 -13.92 -10.13 2.33
N ILE A 84 -13.37 -8.97 1.99
CA ILE A 84 -13.55 -7.75 2.80
C ILE A 84 -14.89 -7.10 2.49
N SER A 85 -15.40 -6.33 3.46
CA SER A 85 -16.66 -5.60 3.32
C SER A 85 -16.59 -4.52 2.23
N ASP A 86 -17.74 -4.10 1.72
CA ASP A 86 -17.79 -2.98 0.76
C ASP A 86 -17.31 -1.69 1.41
N SER A 87 -17.61 -1.47 2.69
CA SER A 87 -17.07 -0.33 3.47
C SER A 87 -15.54 -0.33 3.46
N ALA A 88 -14.91 -1.48 3.70
CA ALA A 88 -13.45 -1.59 3.65
C ALA A 88 -12.89 -1.32 2.25
N LYS A 89 -13.58 -1.80 1.20
CA LYS A 89 -13.17 -1.54 -0.20
C LYS A 89 -13.23 -0.06 -0.54
N ASP A 90 -14.26 0.64 -0.08
CA ASP A 90 -14.46 2.07 -0.32
C ASP A 90 -13.37 2.94 0.34
N GLU A 91 -12.77 2.45 1.42
CA GLU A 91 -11.68 3.15 2.12
C GLU A 91 -10.29 2.91 1.52
N ILE A 92 -10.10 1.86 0.73
CA ILE A 92 -8.80 1.53 0.13
C ILE A 92 -8.18 2.70 -0.66
N PRO A 93 -8.91 3.41 -1.55
CA PRO A 93 -8.32 4.52 -2.30
C PRO A 93 -7.74 5.61 -1.41
N THR A 94 -8.47 6.04 -0.39
CA THR A 94 -8.04 7.07 0.55
C THR A 94 -6.81 6.63 1.34
N VAL A 95 -6.81 5.42 1.84
CA VAL A 95 -5.70 4.85 2.60
C VAL A 95 -4.45 4.66 1.72
N VAL A 96 -4.61 4.12 0.51
CA VAL A 96 -3.48 3.94 -0.43
C VAL A 96 -2.86 5.28 -0.79
N GLU A 97 -3.65 6.30 -1.11
CA GLU A 97 -3.15 7.64 -1.44
C GLU A 97 -2.40 8.26 -0.25
N SER A 98 -2.88 8.05 0.98
CA SER A 98 -2.18 8.47 2.20
C SER A 98 -0.84 7.75 2.37
N ILE A 99 -0.78 6.44 2.14
CA ILE A 99 0.45 5.65 2.22
C ILE A 99 1.46 6.12 1.16
N VAL A 100 1.02 6.31 -0.09
CA VAL A 100 1.88 6.78 -1.18
C VAL A 100 2.45 8.15 -0.87
N THR A 101 1.63 9.07 -0.38
CA THR A 101 2.05 10.43 -0.01
C THR A 101 3.07 10.42 1.12
N LYS A 102 2.82 9.66 2.17
CA LYS A 102 3.71 9.58 3.35
C LYS A 102 5.02 8.86 3.07
N ASN A 103 5.03 7.94 2.12
CA ASN A 103 6.21 7.16 1.72
C ASN A 103 6.72 7.58 0.33
N GLU A 104 6.61 8.85 -0.01
CA GLU A 104 6.96 9.41 -1.31
C GLU A 104 8.33 8.93 -1.82
N ALA A 105 9.35 8.99 -0.97
CA ALA A 105 10.72 8.61 -1.34
C ALA A 105 10.80 7.17 -1.89
N LYS A 106 10.07 6.24 -1.31
CA LYS A 106 10.03 4.83 -1.74
C LYS A 106 9.47 4.67 -3.16
N PHE A 107 8.40 5.39 -3.46
CA PHE A 107 7.74 5.32 -4.77
C PHE A 107 8.48 6.10 -5.85
N VAL A 108 9.06 7.25 -5.49
CA VAL A 108 9.95 8.02 -6.38
C VAL A 108 11.21 7.21 -6.71
N ASP A 109 11.80 6.53 -5.72
CA ASP A 109 12.93 5.62 -5.93
C ASP A 109 12.56 4.47 -6.89
N TYR A 110 11.36 3.90 -6.75
CA TYR A 110 10.87 2.90 -7.70
C TYR A 110 10.81 3.46 -9.13
N ILE A 111 10.27 4.67 -9.33
CA ILE A 111 10.21 5.31 -10.65
C ILE A 111 11.60 5.57 -11.23
N ASN A 112 12.54 5.96 -10.39
CA ASN A 112 13.93 6.18 -10.81
C ASN A 112 14.64 4.90 -11.24
N ASN A 113 14.31 3.75 -10.63
CA ASN A 113 15.07 2.49 -10.79
C ASN A 113 14.31 1.40 -11.57
N ALA A 114 13.04 1.60 -11.90
CA ALA A 114 12.25 0.62 -12.63
C ALA A 114 12.86 0.28 -13.99
N GLN A 115 12.84 -1.00 -14.34
CA GLN A 115 13.48 -1.56 -15.52
C GLN A 115 12.46 -2.18 -16.49
N PRO A 116 12.84 -2.44 -17.75
CA PRO A 116 12.04 -3.25 -18.65
C PRO A 116 11.79 -4.64 -18.04
N LEU A 117 10.56 -5.11 -18.13
CA LEU A 117 10.15 -6.47 -17.72
C LEU A 117 10.37 -7.48 -18.84
N THR A 118 10.16 -7.00 -20.06
CA THR A 118 10.42 -7.74 -21.31
C THR A 118 11.01 -6.77 -22.33
N PRO A 119 11.54 -7.26 -23.47
CA PRO A 119 11.99 -6.37 -24.55
C PRO A 119 10.93 -5.40 -25.08
N ARG A 120 9.64 -5.68 -24.82
CA ARG A 120 8.51 -4.87 -25.32
C ARG A 120 7.77 -4.08 -24.26
N ILE A 121 7.95 -4.41 -22.96
CA ILE A 121 7.16 -3.84 -21.87
C ILE A 121 8.10 -3.35 -20.77
N HIS A 122 8.02 -2.08 -20.46
CA HIS A 122 8.69 -1.48 -19.31
C HIS A 122 7.77 -1.52 -18.07
N ALA A 123 8.35 -1.73 -16.88
CA ALA A 123 7.57 -1.78 -15.63
C ALA A 123 6.70 -0.53 -15.43
N LEU A 124 7.20 0.66 -15.78
CA LEU A 124 6.44 1.91 -15.64
C LEU A 124 5.20 1.99 -16.55
N GLU A 125 5.17 1.28 -17.68
CA GLU A 125 3.99 1.22 -18.56
C GLU A 125 2.81 0.48 -17.93
N LEU A 126 3.06 -0.32 -16.88
CA LEU A 126 2.01 -0.99 -16.12
C LEU A 126 1.33 -0.06 -15.12
N ILE A 127 1.85 1.13 -14.89
CA ILE A 127 1.21 2.15 -14.08
C ILE A 127 0.18 2.87 -14.95
N PRO A 128 -1.12 2.85 -14.59
CA PRO A 128 -2.16 3.52 -15.35
C PRO A 128 -1.81 4.98 -15.62
N GLY A 129 -1.99 5.44 -16.85
CA GLY A 129 -1.67 6.80 -17.28
C GLY A 129 -0.21 7.01 -17.72
N ILE A 130 0.69 6.05 -17.54
CA ILE A 130 2.05 6.11 -18.10
C ILE A 130 2.10 5.30 -19.39
N GLY A 131 1.78 5.95 -20.49
CA GLY A 131 1.98 5.41 -21.84
C GLY A 131 3.42 5.63 -22.32
N LYS A 132 3.70 5.20 -23.54
CA LYS A 132 5.06 5.30 -24.13
C LYS A 132 5.62 6.71 -24.17
N THR A 133 4.78 7.71 -24.38
CA THR A 133 5.21 9.12 -24.40
C THR A 133 5.77 9.55 -23.04
N TYR A 134 5.01 9.33 -21.97
CA TYR A 134 5.47 9.63 -20.61
C TYR A 134 6.66 8.75 -20.20
N LEU A 135 6.65 7.47 -20.54
CA LEU A 135 7.76 6.56 -20.31
C LEU A 135 9.07 7.12 -20.88
N ASN A 136 9.08 7.51 -22.14
CA ASN A 136 10.27 8.03 -22.80
C ASN A 136 10.78 9.31 -22.13
N VAL A 137 9.88 10.21 -21.73
CA VAL A 137 10.25 11.44 -21.02
C VAL A 137 10.81 11.12 -19.63
N ILE A 138 10.14 10.24 -18.89
CA ILE A 138 10.61 9.83 -17.54
C ILE A 138 12.01 9.22 -17.62
N ILE A 139 12.24 8.27 -18.53
CA ILE A 139 13.56 7.64 -18.70
C ILE A 139 14.62 8.70 -19.03
N LYS A 140 14.36 9.56 -20.01
CA LYS A 140 15.29 10.62 -20.42
C LYS A 140 15.62 11.58 -19.27
N GLU A 141 14.62 11.98 -18.50
CA GLU A 141 14.81 12.93 -17.42
C GLU A 141 15.53 12.30 -16.20
N ARG A 142 15.19 11.07 -15.82
CA ARG A 142 15.87 10.39 -14.71
C ARG A 142 17.33 10.05 -15.01
N GLU A 143 17.69 9.85 -16.29
CA GLU A 143 19.08 9.63 -16.71
C GLU A 143 19.95 10.89 -16.57
N LYS A 144 19.35 12.08 -16.70
CA LYS A 144 20.07 13.34 -16.45
C LYS A 144 20.33 13.52 -14.96
N VAL A 145 19.28 13.49 -14.17
CA VAL A 145 19.27 13.57 -12.70
C VAL A 145 18.10 12.76 -12.17
N PRO A 146 18.27 11.87 -11.18
CA PRO A 146 17.16 11.16 -10.53
C PRO A 146 16.10 12.14 -10.02
N PHE A 147 14.84 11.74 -10.07
CA PHE A 147 13.75 12.53 -9.49
C PHE A 147 13.84 12.54 -7.97
N GLU A 148 13.55 13.67 -7.35
CA GLU A 148 13.61 13.87 -5.90
C GLU A 148 12.23 13.75 -5.22
N SER A 149 11.16 14.03 -5.96
CA SER A 149 9.79 14.05 -5.45
C SER A 149 8.75 13.82 -6.55
N PHE A 150 7.50 13.59 -6.17
CA PHE A 150 6.40 13.59 -7.13
C PHE A 150 6.20 14.94 -7.82
N VAL A 151 6.42 16.03 -7.09
CA VAL A 151 6.39 17.39 -7.68
C VAL A 151 7.48 17.54 -8.74
N ASP A 152 8.65 16.99 -8.51
CA ASP A 152 9.75 17.00 -9.48
C ASP A 152 9.42 16.18 -10.73
N ILE A 153 8.78 15.02 -10.57
CA ILE A 153 8.27 14.20 -11.69
C ILE A 153 7.25 15.00 -12.51
N GLU A 154 6.30 15.66 -11.86
CA GLU A 154 5.31 16.48 -12.54
C GLU A 154 5.94 17.63 -13.34
N LYS A 155 6.89 18.33 -12.73
CA LYS A 155 7.58 19.47 -13.38
C LYS A 155 8.44 19.05 -14.56
N ARG A 156 9.23 17.98 -14.43
CA ARG A 156 10.23 17.57 -15.40
C ARG A 156 9.68 16.61 -16.46
N ALA A 157 8.79 15.71 -16.08
CA ALA A 157 8.21 14.74 -16.99
C ALA A 157 6.81 15.14 -17.51
N GLY A 158 6.17 16.15 -16.91
CA GLY A 158 4.83 16.59 -17.27
C GLY A 158 3.70 15.63 -16.85
N LEU A 159 4.00 14.59 -16.07
CA LEU A 159 3.02 13.66 -15.55
C LEU A 159 2.25 14.32 -14.41
N LYS A 160 1.02 14.73 -14.67
CA LYS A 160 0.17 15.35 -13.64
C LYS A 160 -0.30 14.32 -12.62
N GLU A 161 -0.37 14.75 -11.35
CA GLU A 161 -0.87 13.95 -10.24
C GLU A 161 -0.23 12.54 -10.13
N PRO A 162 1.12 12.43 -10.06
CA PRO A 162 1.80 11.13 -10.06
C PRO A 162 1.35 10.22 -8.92
N ILE A 163 0.96 10.78 -7.77
CA ILE A 163 0.41 10.05 -6.63
C ILE A 163 -0.81 9.23 -7.04
N LYS A 164 -1.73 9.82 -7.81
CA LYS A 164 -2.95 9.13 -8.26
C LYS A 164 -2.64 7.96 -9.20
N HIS A 165 -1.69 8.12 -10.10
CA HIS A 165 -1.28 7.06 -11.02
C HIS A 165 -0.68 5.86 -10.26
N VAL A 166 0.23 6.12 -9.32
CA VAL A 166 0.81 5.09 -8.46
C VAL A 166 -0.26 4.44 -7.59
N SER A 167 -1.13 5.23 -6.97
CA SER A 167 -2.21 4.74 -6.11
C SER A 167 -3.19 3.86 -6.89
N GLN A 168 -3.56 4.23 -8.10
CA GLN A 168 -4.44 3.44 -8.96
C GLN A 168 -3.83 2.07 -9.26
N ARG A 169 -2.54 2.02 -9.57
CA ARG A 169 -1.84 0.74 -9.78
C ARG A 169 -1.85 -0.15 -8.55
N ILE A 170 -1.61 0.42 -7.38
CA ILE A 170 -1.66 -0.31 -6.11
C ILE A 170 -3.06 -0.87 -5.86
N ILE A 171 -4.11 -0.09 -6.11
CA ILE A 171 -5.51 -0.53 -5.95
C ILE A 171 -5.82 -1.71 -6.87
N GLU A 172 -5.41 -1.65 -8.13
CA GLU A 172 -5.57 -2.76 -9.09
C GLU A 172 -4.83 -4.03 -8.65
N GLU A 173 -3.66 -3.88 -8.04
CA GLU A 173 -2.90 -5.01 -7.49
C GLU A 173 -3.57 -5.62 -6.25
N ILE A 174 -4.13 -4.79 -5.36
CA ILE A 174 -4.86 -5.23 -4.17
C ILE A 174 -6.13 -5.98 -4.57
N SER A 175 -6.87 -5.48 -5.57
CA SER A 175 -8.10 -6.10 -6.06
C SER A 175 -7.84 -7.40 -6.82
N GLY A 176 -6.61 -7.65 -7.25
CA GLY A 176 -6.24 -8.85 -8.00
C GLY A 176 -6.50 -8.75 -9.50
N GLU A 177 -6.77 -7.56 -10.02
CA GLU A 177 -7.02 -7.31 -11.45
C GLU A 177 -5.74 -7.44 -12.31
N THR A 178 -4.59 -7.47 -11.68
CA THR A 178 -3.29 -7.49 -12.35
C THR A 178 -2.67 -8.88 -12.39
N ARG A 179 -2.00 -9.21 -13.51
CA ARG A 179 -1.22 -10.45 -13.63
C ARG A 179 0.12 -10.42 -12.91
N MET A 180 0.65 -9.23 -12.66
CA MET A 180 1.94 -8.98 -12.04
C MET A 180 1.82 -7.81 -11.09
N ASN A 181 2.43 -7.93 -9.92
CA ASN A 181 2.47 -6.86 -8.94
C ASN A 181 3.80 -6.09 -9.04
N LEU A 182 3.73 -4.77 -9.01
CA LEU A 182 4.87 -3.88 -8.91
C LEU A 182 5.15 -3.50 -7.45
N PHE A 183 4.09 -3.27 -6.69
CA PHE A 183 4.13 -2.68 -5.35
C PHE A 183 3.64 -3.62 -4.26
N VAL A 184 2.55 -4.33 -4.49
CA VAL A 184 1.95 -5.25 -3.50
C VAL A 184 2.76 -6.52 -3.41
N LYS A 185 3.23 -6.86 -2.21
CA LYS A 185 4.00 -8.08 -1.95
C LYS A 185 3.10 -9.15 -1.35
N ARG A 186 2.89 -10.20 -2.08
CA ARG A 186 2.12 -11.39 -1.66
C ARG A 186 2.97 -12.38 -0.87
#